data_4d3f5af85a01ea7992cd988bfc59dd5f
#
_entry.id   4d3f5af85a01ea7992cd988bfc59dd5f
#
_cell.length_a   1.000
_cell.length_b   1.000
_cell.length_c   1.000
_cell.angle_alpha   90.00
_cell.angle_beta   90.00
_cell.angle_gamma   90.00
#
_symmetry.space_group_name_H-M   'P 1'
#
loop_
_entity.id
_entity.type
_entity.pdbx_description
1 polymer ?
#
loop_
_entity_poly.entity_id
_entity_poly.type
_entity_poly.pdbx_seq_one_letter_code
_entity_poly.pdbx_strand_id
1 'polypeptide(L)'
;MINIMVYKNMKSMIMMVVALIVICVAFVACSSLKKKSAPRTEFTDEEHEQHFELKMEGMERVLGESYELVGHAFIPFDVGGAVDMYYFPNGIEGTGFATMELIYPDGYGPVKNSLGTYELVAFTRHKISKEKDGDFSKIERRMCKVFTELGFYTKEACVEPCETCEVPQDEGEPNICLIFDEYVPEGKRFKIGDKKHGLLLVIELFPEEMHYAMKNGGQKLLDLLKEKGYYPYSDMNRESVVE
;
A
#
# COMPACT_ATOMS: atom_id res chain seq x y z
N MET A 1 40.86 -50.64 13.05
CA MET A 1 40.72 -49.28 12.54
C MET A 1 39.37 -48.97 11.89
N ILE A 2 38.53 -49.97 11.60
CA ILE A 2 37.20 -49.79 10.92
C ILE A 2 36.11 -49.29 11.87
N ASN A 3 36.15 -49.61 13.18
CA ASN A 3 35.10 -49.29 14.16
C ASN A 3 35.01 -47.80 14.54
N ILE A 4 36.08 -47.02 14.42
CA ILE A 4 36.09 -45.59 14.81
C ILE A 4 35.43 -44.70 13.72
N MET A 5 35.56 -45.12 12.48
CA MET A 5 35.01 -44.36 11.35
C MET A 5 33.47 -44.48 11.24
N VAL A 6 32.92 -45.66 11.54
CA VAL A 6 31.48 -45.92 11.58
C VAL A 6 30.80 -45.15 12.72
N TYR A 7 31.46 -45.08 13.89
CA TYR A 7 30.92 -44.37 15.06
C TYR A 7 30.88 -42.83 14.85
N LYS A 8 31.88 -42.29 14.13
CA LYS A 8 31.93 -40.85 13.80
C LYS A 8 30.83 -40.44 12.81
N ASN A 9 30.56 -41.26 11.80
CA ASN A 9 29.48 -41.03 10.83
C ASN A 9 28.10 -41.19 11.47
N MET A 10 27.92 -42.13 12.40
CA MET A 10 26.66 -42.32 13.13
C MET A 10 26.33 -41.13 14.05
N LYS A 11 27.32 -40.57 14.76
CA LYS A 11 27.13 -39.33 15.55
C LYS A 11 26.76 -38.10 14.69
N SER A 12 27.40 -37.96 13.54
CA SER A 12 27.08 -36.88 12.60
C SER A 12 25.65 -36.98 12.05
N MET A 13 25.23 -38.20 11.72
CA MET A 13 23.87 -38.47 11.22
C MET A 13 22.81 -38.24 12.32
N ILE A 14 23.06 -38.61 13.55
CA ILE A 14 22.17 -38.37 14.69
C ILE A 14 22.04 -36.85 14.96
N MET A 15 23.16 -36.08 14.91
CA MET A 15 23.13 -34.63 15.06
C MET A 15 22.35 -33.96 13.95
N MET A 16 22.46 -34.44 12.71
CA MET A 16 21.67 -33.90 11.59
C MET A 16 20.17 -34.16 11.76
N VAL A 17 19.79 -35.35 12.19
CA VAL A 17 18.36 -35.68 12.42
C VAL A 17 17.79 -34.87 13.59
N VAL A 18 18.54 -34.68 14.68
CA VAL A 18 18.11 -33.85 15.81
C VAL A 18 17.98 -32.38 15.39
N ALA A 19 18.90 -31.85 14.59
CA ALA A 19 18.80 -30.48 14.05
C ALA A 19 17.57 -30.30 13.15
N LEU A 20 17.24 -31.28 12.29
CA LEU A 20 16.04 -31.25 11.46
C LEU A 20 14.75 -31.28 12.30
N ILE A 21 14.71 -32.10 13.35
CA ILE A 21 13.54 -32.15 14.25
C ILE A 21 13.36 -30.86 15.01
N VAL A 22 14.42 -30.21 15.46
CA VAL A 22 14.35 -28.89 16.15
C VAL A 22 13.84 -27.81 15.19
N ILE A 23 14.29 -27.83 13.93
CA ILE A 23 13.80 -26.88 12.90
C ILE A 23 12.32 -27.12 12.59
N CYS A 24 11.88 -28.38 12.46
CA CYS A 24 10.47 -28.72 12.23
C CYS A 24 9.59 -28.33 13.42
N VAL A 25 10.04 -28.52 14.66
CA VAL A 25 9.30 -28.13 15.88
C VAL A 25 9.23 -26.60 15.99
N ALA A 26 10.29 -25.86 15.63
CA ALA A 26 10.27 -24.40 15.58
C ALA A 26 9.30 -23.86 14.50
N PHE A 27 9.24 -24.53 13.33
CA PHE A 27 8.29 -24.16 12.26
C PHE A 27 6.83 -24.42 12.65
N VAL A 28 6.54 -25.54 13.33
CA VAL A 28 5.19 -25.87 13.83
C VAL A 28 4.80 -24.94 14.98
N ALA A 29 5.73 -24.56 15.85
CA ALA A 29 5.47 -23.59 16.93
C ALA A 29 5.23 -22.17 16.37
N CYS A 30 5.92 -21.76 15.31
CA CYS A 30 5.70 -20.47 14.66
C CYS A 30 4.36 -20.41 13.89
N SER A 31 3.92 -21.53 13.30
CA SER A 31 2.62 -21.61 12.62
C SER A 31 1.41 -21.65 13.58
N SER A 32 1.62 -22.09 14.86
CA SER A 32 0.55 -22.10 15.87
C SER A 32 0.39 -20.77 16.61
N LEU A 33 1.25 -19.80 16.40
CA LEU A 33 1.17 -18.45 16.95
C LEU A 33 0.42 -17.46 16.04
N LYS A 34 -0.30 -17.92 14.99
CA LYS A 34 -1.32 -17.08 14.37
C LYS A 34 -2.35 -16.75 15.45
N LYS A 35 -2.17 -15.58 16.10
CA LYS A 35 -3.22 -14.95 16.90
C LYS A 35 -4.49 -15.03 16.07
N LYS A 36 -5.47 -15.84 16.50
CA LYS A 36 -6.83 -15.73 15.99
C LYS A 36 -7.20 -14.28 16.23
N SER A 37 -7.33 -13.50 15.17
CA SER A 37 -7.95 -12.19 15.25
C SER A 37 -9.29 -12.40 15.94
N ALA A 38 -9.60 -11.56 16.93
CA ALA A 38 -10.93 -11.55 17.55
C ALA A 38 -11.96 -11.49 16.40
N PRO A 39 -13.11 -12.16 16.54
CA PRO A 39 -14.17 -12.06 15.54
C PRO A 39 -14.47 -10.56 15.36
N ARG A 40 -14.36 -10.11 14.11
CA ARG A 40 -14.63 -8.73 13.75
C ARG A 40 -16.08 -8.41 14.09
N THR A 41 -16.34 -7.26 14.66
CA THR A 41 -17.71 -6.78 14.88
C THR A 41 -18.42 -6.75 13.53
N GLU A 42 -19.53 -7.46 13.39
CA GLU A 42 -20.39 -7.32 12.23
C GLU A 42 -21.10 -5.97 12.35
N PHE A 43 -20.91 -5.09 11.38
CA PHE A 43 -21.60 -3.82 11.28
C PHE A 43 -22.87 -4.00 10.47
N THR A 44 -23.90 -3.25 10.80
CA THR A 44 -25.13 -3.17 10.00
C THR A 44 -24.86 -2.40 8.70
N ASP A 45 -25.70 -2.62 7.68
CA ASP A 45 -25.60 -1.88 6.43
C ASP A 45 -25.72 -0.36 6.67
N GLU A 46 -26.55 0.08 7.62
CA GLU A 46 -26.72 1.48 8.00
C GLU A 46 -25.44 2.07 8.61
N GLU A 47 -24.72 1.31 9.46
CA GLU A 47 -23.43 1.74 10.03
C GLU A 47 -22.35 1.84 8.95
N HIS A 48 -22.33 0.94 7.97
CA HIS A 48 -21.46 1.01 6.82
C HIS A 48 -21.74 2.23 5.95
N GLU A 49 -23.00 2.48 5.61
CA GLU A 49 -23.44 3.62 4.82
C GLU A 49 -23.08 4.95 5.50
N GLN A 50 -23.42 5.11 6.77
CA GLN A 50 -23.06 6.31 7.53
C GLN A 50 -21.55 6.53 7.59
N HIS A 51 -20.77 5.47 7.82
CA HIS A 51 -19.31 5.56 7.83
C HIS A 51 -18.77 5.97 6.46
N PHE A 52 -19.31 5.41 5.39
CA PHE A 52 -18.93 5.75 4.01
C PHE A 52 -19.21 7.22 3.70
N GLU A 53 -20.40 7.75 4.06
CA GLU A 53 -20.76 9.15 3.87
C GLU A 53 -19.80 10.10 4.60
N LEU A 54 -19.53 9.85 5.89
CA LEU A 54 -18.57 10.64 6.67
C LEU A 54 -17.15 10.58 6.11
N LYS A 55 -16.75 9.42 5.58
CA LYS A 55 -15.44 9.24 4.95
C LYS A 55 -15.36 10.01 3.62
N MET A 56 -16.38 9.91 2.79
CA MET A 56 -16.47 10.64 1.52
C MET A 56 -16.42 12.15 1.76
N GLU A 57 -17.21 12.67 2.71
CA GLU A 57 -17.15 14.07 3.10
C GLU A 57 -15.74 14.51 3.53
N GLY A 58 -15.06 13.65 4.28
CA GLY A 58 -13.67 13.87 4.68
C GLY A 58 -12.69 13.88 3.52
N MET A 59 -12.88 12.97 2.56
CA MET A 59 -12.07 12.90 1.33
C MET A 59 -12.27 14.13 0.46
N GLU A 60 -13.52 14.51 0.18
CA GLU A 60 -13.84 15.66 -0.66
C GLU A 60 -13.34 16.98 -0.08
N ARG A 61 -13.31 17.11 1.24
CA ARG A 61 -12.72 18.27 1.92
C ARG A 61 -11.23 18.44 1.61
N VAL A 62 -10.51 17.33 1.41
CA VAL A 62 -9.06 17.32 1.15
C VAL A 62 -8.75 17.24 -0.34
N LEU A 63 -9.43 16.35 -1.05
CA LEU A 63 -9.14 16.00 -2.45
C LEU A 63 -9.99 16.74 -3.47
N GLY A 64 -10.99 17.53 -3.02
CA GLY A 64 -11.98 18.16 -3.89
C GLY A 64 -13.15 17.19 -4.17
N GLU A 65 -14.13 17.68 -4.92
CA GLU A 65 -15.34 16.92 -5.26
C GLU A 65 -15.00 15.63 -6.00
N SER A 66 -15.62 14.53 -5.58
CA SER A 66 -15.47 13.21 -6.19
C SER A 66 -16.14 13.13 -7.55
N TYR A 67 -15.66 12.24 -8.39
CA TYR A 67 -16.30 11.92 -9.66
C TYR A 67 -17.46 10.94 -9.43
N GLU A 68 -18.54 11.09 -10.21
CA GLU A 68 -19.76 10.28 -10.04
C GLU A 68 -19.59 8.76 -10.30
N LEU A 69 -18.56 8.38 -11.08
CA LEU A 69 -18.26 6.99 -11.37
C LEU A 69 -17.16 6.49 -10.43
N VAL A 70 -17.29 5.22 -10.03
CA VAL A 70 -16.32 4.48 -9.23
C VAL A 70 -15.83 3.30 -10.05
N GLY A 71 -14.55 3.03 -10.02
CA GLY A 71 -13.97 1.82 -10.61
C GLY A 71 -14.18 0.63 -9.68
N HIS A 72 -15.35 -0.03 -9.79
CA HIS A 72 -15.69 -1.16 -8.92
C HIS A 72 -14.91 -2.42 -9.29
N ALA A 73 -14.33 -3.05 -8.29
CA ALA A 73 -13.75 -4.38 -8.40
C ALA A 73 -14.86 -5.44 -8.61
N PHE A 74 -14.58 -6.42 -9.45
CA PHE A 74 -15.52 -7.54 -9.66
C PHE A 74 -15.66 -8.44 -8.42
N ILE A 75 -14.54 -8.60 -7.68
CA ILE A 75 -14.51 -9.29 -6.39
C ILE A 75 -14.13 -8.22 -5.35
N PRO A 76 -14.96 -8.00 -4.31
CA PRO A 76 -14.66 -7.00 -3.29
C PRO A 76 -13.37 -7.28 -2.52
N PHE A 77 -12.68 -6.22 -2.09
CA PHE A 77 -11.41 -6.29 -1.37
C PHE A 77 -11.47 -7.11 -0.07
N ASP A 78 -12.58 -7.04 0.66
CA ASP A 78 -12.77 -7.76 1.94
C ASP A 78 -12.80 -9.29 1.78
N VAL A 79 -13.14 -9.78 0.61
CA VAL A 79 -13.15 -11.21 0.31
C VAL A 79 -11.97 -11.65 -0.57
N GLY A 80 -10.94 -10.81 -0.68
CA GLY A 80 -9.69 -11.12 -1.38
C GLY A 80 -9.62 -10.61 -2.82
N GLY A 81 -10.52 -9.72 -3.21
CA GLY A 81 -10.50 -9.04 -4.50
C GLY A 81 -9.66 -7.76 -4.51
N ALA A 82 -9.87 -6.92 -5.51
CA ALA A 82 -9.21 -5.62 -5.62
C ALA A 82 -9.96 -4.54 -4.84
N VAL A 83 -9.28 -3.42 -4.57
CA VAL A 83 -9.92 -2.22 -4.02
C VAL A 83 -10.78 -1.53 -5.10
N ASP A 84 -11.83 -0.86 -4.66
CA ASP A 84 -12.56 0.08 -5.50
C ASP A 84 -11.73 1.37 -5.67
N MET A 85 -11.79 1.95 -6.87
CA MET A 85 -11.05 3.16 -7.21
C MET A 85 -11.98 4.35 -7.23
N TYR A 86 -11.75 5.31 -6.34
CA TYR A 86 -12.46 6.58 -6.29
C TYR A 86 -11.61 7.67 -6.95
N TYR A 87 -12.24 8.56 -7.71
CA TYR A 87 -11.57 9.58 -8.52
C TYR A 87 -11.92 10.97 -8.05
N PHE A 88 -10.91 11.85 -7.98
CA PHE A 88 -11.02 13.24 -7.52
C PHE A 88 -10.37 14.18 -8.55
N PRO A 89 -11.15 14.63 -9.57
CA PRO A 89 -10.59 15.46 -10.66
C PRO A 89 -10.50 16.94 -10.31
N ASN A 90 -11.03 17.38 -9.15
CA ASN A 90 -11.24 18.79 -8.84
C ASN A 90 -10.29 19.34 -7.76
N GLY A 91 -9.48 18.49 -7.13
CA GLY A 91 -8.59 18.89 -6.03
C GLY A 91 -7.18 19.26 -6.46
N ILE A 92 -6.77 18.83 -7.65
CA ILE A 92 -5.42 19.05 -8.22
C ILE A 92 -5.53 19.07 -9.74
N GLU A 93 -4.53 19.60 -10.43
CA GLU A 93 -4.45 19.45 -11.89
C GLU A 93 -4.33 17.95 -12.25
N GLY A 94 -5.23 17.43 -13.08
CA GLY A 94 -5.31 16.01 -13.41
C GLY A 94 -6.35 15.25 -12.62
N THR A 95 -5.99 14.07 -12.08
CA THR A 95 -6.93 13.21 -11.34
C THR A 95 -6.24 12.63 -10.11
N GLY A 96 -6.91 12.74 -8.95
CA GLY A 96 -6.58 11.99 -7.76
C GLY A 96 -7.28 10.63 -7.74
N PHE A 97 -6.59 9.60 -7.24
CA PHE A 97 -7.12 8.28 -6.92
C PHE A 97 -7.13 8.10 -5.42
N ALA A 98 -8.14 7.45 -4.86
CA ALA A 98 -8.17 7.08 -3.46
C ALA A 98 -8.83 5.73 -3.22
N THR A 99 -8.41 5.05 -2.14
CA THR A 99 -9.14 3.94 -1.54
C THR A 99 -10.19 4.47 -0.56
N MET A 100 -11.26 3.69 -0.34
CA MET A 100 -12.30 3.99 0.64
C MET A 100 -12.61 2.80 1.54
N GLU A 101 -11.83 1.71 1.44
CA GLU A 101 -12.15 0.42 2.04
C GLU A 101 -11.18 0.01 3.14
N LEU A 102 -10.08 0.77 3.34
CA LEU A 102 -9.05 0.34 4.27
C LEU A 102 -9.40 0.65 5.74
N ILE A 103 -10.09 1.77 6.01
CA ILE A 103 -10.51 2.15 7.36
C ILE A 103 -11.96 1.73 7.58
N TYR A 104 -12.21 0.92 8.60
CA TYR A 104 -13.54 0.38 8.95
C TYR A 104 -14.28 1.27 9.98
N PRO A 105 -15.60 1.08 10.16
CA PRO A 105 -16.40 1.88 11.10
C PRO A 105 -15.88 1.88 12.54
N ASP A 106 -15.28 0.78 13.02
CA ASP A 106 -14.64 0.68 14.34
C ASP A 106 -13.27 1.40 14.42
N GLY A 107 -12.79 1.94 13.30
CA GLY A 107 -11.47 2.55 13.16
C GLY A 107 -10.34 1.55 13.03
N TYR A 108 -10.66 0.25 12.84
CA TYR A 108 -9.67 -0.73 12.40
C TYR A 108 -9.26 -0.42 10.95
N GLY A 109 -8.05 -0.80 10.57
CA GLY A 109 -7.54 -0.51 9.24
C GLY A 109 -6.09 -0.95 9.09
N PRO A 110 -5.32 -0.32 8.22
CA PRO A 110 -3.88 -0.55 8.10
C PRO A 110 -3.16 -0.47 9.44
N VAL A 111 -2.05 -1.19 9.58
CA VAL A 111 -1.17 -1.04 10.75
C VAL A 111 -0.84 0.44 10.90
N LYS A 112 -1.15 0.98 12.10
CA LYS A 112 -0.98 2.40 12.36
C LYS A 112 0.46 2.83 12.20
N ASN A 113 0.65 3.88 11.43
CA ASN A 113 1.91 4.60 11.29
C ASN A 113 1.85 5.96 12.02
N SER A 114 2.78 6.86 11.73
CA SER A 114 2.79 8.22 12.28
C SER A 114 1.54 9.04 11.95
N LEU A 115 0.77 8.66 10.92
CA LEU A 115 -0.49 9.29 10.52
C LEU A 115 -1.71 8.69 11.26
N GLY A 116 -1.55 7.60 12.00
CA GLY A 116 -2.62 6.77 12.52
C GLY A 116 -3.07 5.70 11.52
N THR A 117 -4.37 5.38 11.46
CA THR A 117 -4.95 4.62 10.32
C THR A 117 -5.12 5.56 9.12
N TYR A 118 -5.04 5.03 7.92
CA TYR A 118 -5.00 5.83 6.69
C TYR A 118 -5.69 5.14 5.51
N GLU A 119 -6.12 5.95 4.55
CA GLU A 119 -6.43 5.51 3.19
C GLU A 119 -5.24 5.83 2.28
N LEU A 120 -5.15 5.14 1.13
CA LEU A 120 -4.12 5.39 0.11
C LEU A 120 -4.62 6.42 -0.89
N VAL A 121 -3.74 7.31 -1.33
CA VAL A 121 -4.00 8.26 -2.40
C VAL A 121 -2.83 8.31 -3.38
N ALA A 122 -3.13 8.55 -4.65
CA ALA A 122 -2.14 8.81 -5.70
C ALA A 122 -2.68 9.83 -6.68
N PHE A 123 -1.82 10.43 -7.49
CA PHE A 123 -2.22 11.46 -8.45
C PHE A 123 -1.58 11.23 -9.82
N THR A 124 -2.31 11.62 -10.85
CA THR A 124 -1.84 11.70 -12.23
C THR A 124 -2.22 13.04 -12.85
N ARG A 125 -1.41 13.55 -13.78
CA ARG A 125 -1.78 14.72 -14.60
C ARG A 125 -2.84 14.42 -15.66
N HIS A 126 -3.07 13.13 -15.92
CA HIS A 126 -4.08 12.72 -16.89
C HIS A 126 -5.48 12.94 -16.34
N LYS A 127 -6.34 13.51 -17.18
CA LYS A 127 -7.76 13.65 -16.88
C LYS A 127 -8.48 12.33 -17.13
N ILE A 128 -9.56 12.11 -16.40
CA ILE A 128 -10.44 10.95 -16.59
C ILE A 128 -10.82 10.81 -18.06
N SER A 129 -10.59 9.64 -18.61
CA SER A 129 -10.88 9.32 -20.01
C SER A 129 -11.52 7.93 -20.11
N LYS A 130 -12.47 7.79 -21.06
CA LYS A 130 -13.11 6.50 -21.39
C LYS A 130 -12.32 5.71 -22.45
N GLU A 131 -11.18 6.20 -22.88
CA GLU A 131 -10.32 5.52 -23.84
C GLU A 131 -9.59 4.34 -23.15
N LYS A 132 -9.94 3.12 -23.55
CA LYS A 132 -9.49 1.89 -22.91
C LYS A 132 -7.96 1.71 -22.85
N ASP A 133 -7.26 2.16 -23.89
CA ASP A 133 -5.80 2.05 -24.02
C ASP A 133 -5.08 3.39 -23.89
N GLY A 134 -5.82 4.42 -23.47
CA GLY A 134 -5.28 5.76 -23.18
C GLY A 134 -4.38 5.76 -21.95
N ASP A 135 -3.62 6.84 -21.78
CA ASP A 135 -2.66 6.95 -20.68
C ASP A 135 -3.35 6.96 -19.32
N PHE A 136 -4.54 7.59 -19.21
CA PHE A 136 -5.32 7.52 -17.99
C PHE A 136 -5.66 6.07 -17.60
N SER A 137 -6.18 5.28 -18.54
CA SER A 137 -6.57 3.89 -18.26
C SER A 137 -5.38 2.97 -17.94
N LYS A 138 -4.18 3.28 -18.46
CA LYS A 138 -2.95 2.55 -18.09
C LYS A 138 -2.56 2.83 -16.65
N ILE A 139 -2.51 4.11 -16.26
CA ILE A 139 -2.14 4.49 -14.89
C ILE A 139 -3.21 4.09 -13.89
N GLU A 140 -4.48 4.17 -14.24
CA GLU A 140 -5.60 3.69 -13.43
C GLU A 140 -5.44 2.21 -13.06
N ARG A 141 -5.24 1.33 -14.06
CA ARG A 141 -5.02 -0.11 -13.83
C ARG A 141 -3.77 -0.37 -12.97
N ARG A 142 -2.72 0.40 -13.21
CA ARG A 142 -1.47 0.29 -12.45
C ARG A 142 -1.66 0.69 -10.99
N MET A 143 -2.35 1.81 -10.73
CA MET A 143 -2.65 2.28 -9.38
C MET A 143 -3.64 1.35 -8.67
N CYS A 144 -4.64 0.80 -9.36
CA CYS A 144 -5.54 -0.20 -8.78
C CYS A 144 -4.78 -1.43 -8.27
N LYS A 145 -3.83 -1.96 -9.07
CA LYS A 145 -2.95 -3.06 -8.64
C LYS A 145 -2.10 -2.65 -7.42
N VAL A 146 -1.44 -1.50 -7.48
CA VAL A 146 -0.61 -0.98 -6.38
C VAL A 146 -1.42 -0.82 -5.10
N PHE A 147 -2.60 -0.21 -5.15
CA PHE A 147 -3.44 0.01 -3.98
C PHE A 147 -3.96 -1.31 -3.40
N THR A 148 -4.29 -2.28 -4.26
CA THR A 148 -4.73 -3.61 -3.83
C THR A 148 -3.63 -4.34 -3.06
N GLU A 149 -2.43 -4.41 -3.63
CA GLU A 149 -1.28 -5.06 -3.00
C GLU A 149 -0.87 -4.36 -1.70
N LEU A 150 -0.80 -3.03 -1.70
CA LEU A 150 -0.53 -2.26 -0.50
C LEU A 150 -1.63 -2.41 0.54
N GLY A 151 -2.90 -2.45 0.14
CA GLY A 151 -4.03 -2.65 1.03
C GLY A 151 -3.93 -3.97 1.80
N PHE A 152 -3.51 -5.06 1.14
CA PHE A 152 -3.24 -6.33 1.82
C PHE A 152 -1.98 -6.29 2.67
N TYR A 153 -0.89 -5.74 2.14
CA TYR A 153 0.38 -5.64 2.85
C TYR A 153 0.25 -4.85 4.15
N THR A 154 -0.44 -3.73 4.12
CA THR A 154 -0.59 -2.82 5.28
C THR A 154 -1.52 -3.35 6.37
N LYS A 155 -2.26 -4.44 6.14
CA LYS A 155 -2.98 -5.17 7.20
C LYS A 155 -2.03 -5.81 8.21
N GLU A 156 -0.79 -6.13 7.80
CA GLU A 156 0.20 -6.87 8.60
C GLU A 156 1.51 -6.10 8.82
N ALA A 157 1.81 -5.11 7.99
CA ALA A 157 3.05 -4.34 8.01
C ALA A 157 2.80 -2.84 8.13
N CYS A 158 3.64 -2.16 8.89
CA CYS A 158 3.65 -0.70 8.98
C CYS A 158 4.38 -0.13 7.76
N VAL A 159 3.82 0.92 7.17
CA VAL A 159 4.43 1.72 6.11
C VAL A 159 4.40 3.18 6.54
N GLU A 160 5.58 3.78 6.68
CA GLU A 160 5.74 5.17 7.12
C GLU A 160 5.93 6.14 5.94
N PRO A 161 5.55 7.40 6.07
CA PRO A 161 6.00 8.44 5.15
C PRO A 161 7.53 8.46 4.99
N CYS A 162 8.00 8.78 3.79
CA CYS A 162 9.42 8.75 3.38
C CYS A 162 10.04 7.34 3.25
N GLU A 163 9.31 6.27 3.50
CA GLU A 163 9.77 4.92 3.19
C GLU A 163 9.56 4.58 1.72
N THR A 164 10.28 3.57 1.26
CA THR A 164 10.16 3.01 -0.09
C THR A 164 9.75 1.56 -0.02
N CYS A 165 9.05 1.10 -1.07
CA CYS A 165 8.60 -0.28 -1.19
C CYS A 165 8.63 -0.72 -2.66
N GLU A 166 8.78 -2.01 -2.91
CA GLU A 166 8.60 -2.62 -4.22
C GLU A 166 7.34 -3.45 -4.25
N VAL A 167 6.53 -3.27 -5.29
CA VAL A 167 5.38 -4.14 -5.58
C VAL A 167 5.77 -5.10 -6.69
N PRO A 168 5.77 -6.42 -6.42
CA PRO A 168 6.09 -7.42 -7.42
C PRO A 168 5.16 -7.36 -8.63
N GLN A 169 5.71 -7.60 -9.80
CA GLN A 169 4.99 -7.75 -11.05
C GLN A 169 5.00 -9.21 -11.52
N ASP A 170 4.34 -9.48 -12.64
CA ASP A 170 4.34 -10.80 -13.25
C ASP A 170 5.76 -11.20 -13.70
N GLU A 171 5.98 -12.49 -13.89
CA GLU A 171 7.30 -13.02 -14.24
C GLU A 171 7.84 -12.37 -15.52
N GLY A 172 9.01 -11.74 -15.39
CA GLY A 172 9.69 -11.04 -16.50
C GLY A 172 9.43 -9.53 -16.55
N GLU A 173 8.53 -8.99 -15.73
CA GLU A 173 8.34 -7.54 -15.61
C GLU A 173 9.10 -6.97 -14.40
N PRO A 174 9.63 -5.73 -14.50
CA PRO A 174 10.28 -5.09 -13.35
C PRO A 174 9.27 -4.74 -12.27
N ASN A 175 9.68 -4.87 -11.00
CA ASN A 175 8.87 -4.44 -9.87
C ASN A 175 8.52 -2.95 -9.97
N ILE A 176 7.37 -2.57 -9.43
CA ILE A 176 6.99 -1.16 -9.28
C ILE A 176 7.67 -0.62 -8.02
N CYS A 177 8.53 0.37 -8.18
CA CYS A 177 9.17 1.08 -7.07
C CYS A 177 8.26 2.21 -6.58
N LEU A 178 8.10 2.35 -5.27
CA LEU A 178 7.22 3.33 -4.65
C LEU A 178 7.95 4.11 -3.55
N ILE A 179 7.50 5.35 -3.33
CA ILE A 179 7.79 6.14 -2.13
C ILE A 179 6.48 6.66 -1.55
N PHE A 180 6.46 6.84 -0.23
CA PHE A 180 5.29 7.31 0.51
C PHE A 180 5.52 8.70 1.11
N ASP A 181 4.43 9.49 1.22
CA ASP A 181 4.42 10.76 1.94
C ASP A 181 3.06 10.97 2.62
N GLU A 182 2.95 11.90 3.56
CA GLU A 182 1.64 12.36 4.06
C GLU A 182 1.05 13.37 3.06
N TYR A 183 -0.18 13.14 2.59
CA TYR A 183 -0.87 14.12 1.76
C TYR A 183 -1.71 15.10 2.60
N VAL A 184 -1.23 16.31 2.76
CA VAL A 184 -1.87 17.39 3.53
C VAL A 184 -1.84 18.70 2.73
N PRO A 185 -2.69 18.86 1.71
CA PRO A 185 -2.72 20.07 0.91
C PRO A 185 -3.25 21.24 1.74
N GLU A 186 -2.54 22.37 1.71
CA GLU A 186 -2.95 23.60 2.40
C GLU A 186 -3.32 23.42 3.89
N GLY A 187 -2.72 22.41 4.56
CA GLY A 187 -3.02 22.09 5.95
C GLY A 187 -4.37 21.39 6.20
N LYS A 188 -5.08 21.02 5.14
CA LYS A 188 -6.34 20.26 5.23
C LYS A 188 -6.03 18.81 5.60
N ARG A 189 -6.42 18.39 6.81
CA ARG A 189 -6.21 17.02 7.28
C ARG A 189 -7.46 16.18 7.10
N PHE A 190 -7.25 14.95 6.69
CA PHE A 190 -8.31 13.98 6.53
C PHE A 190 -8.93 13.59 7.88
N LYS A 191 -10.26 13.55 7.91
CA LYS A 191 -11.06 13.13 9.06
C LYS A 191 -12.27 12.34 8.58
N ILE A 192 -12.65 11.36 9.40
CA ILE A 192 -13.93 10.65 9.29
C ILE A 192 -14.78 11.11 10.49
N GLY A 193 -15.78 11.94 10.26
CA GLY A 193 -16.43 12.71 11.32
C GLY A 193 -15.40 13.58 12.06
N ASP A 194 -15.31 13.42 13.39
CA ASP A 194 -14.36 14.17 14.22
C ASP A 194 -13.00 13.48 14.38
N LYS A 195 -12.87 12.22 13.97
CA LYS A 195 -11.64 11.44 14.14
C LYS A 195 -10.65 11.75 13.03
N LYS A 196 -9.39 12.02 13.42
CA LYS A 196 -8.27 12.24 12.49
C LYS A 196 -7.75 10.91 11.97
N HIS A 197 -7.49 10.88 10.68
CA HIS A 197 -6.86 9.78 9.95
C HIS A 197 -5.83 10.35 8.96
N GLY A 198 -5.01 9.48 8.37
CA GLY A 198 -4.04 9.85 7.35
C GLY A 198 -4.56 9.66 5.94
N LEU A 199 -3.96 10.39 5.00
CA LEU A 199 -3.90 10.02 3.59
C LEU A 199 -2.45 9.72 3.27
N LEU A 200 -2.14 8.45 3.03
CA LEU A 200 -0.81 8.02 2.64
C LEU A 200 -0.68 8.15 1.12
N LEU A 201 0.11 9.13 0.71
CA LEU A 201 0.42 9.38 -0.69
C LEU A 201 1.37 8.31 -1.21
N VAL A 202 1.03 7.75 -2.36
CA VAL A 202 1.82 6.74 -3.08
C VAL A 202 2.34 7.37 -4.36
N ILE A 203 3.65 7.43 -4.53
CA ILE A 203 4.31 7.95 -5.74
C ILE A 203 5.15 6.85 -6.36
N GLU A 204 4.96 6.59 -7.64
CA GLU A 204 5.78 5.66 -8.40
C GLU A 204 7.13 6.29 -8.75
N LEU A 205 8.17 5.49 -8.65
CA LEU A 205 9.57 5.87 -8.82
C LEU A 205 10.25 5.08 -9.95
N PHE A 206 11.28 5.68 -10.52
CA PHE A 206 12.29 4.91 -11.25
C PHE A 206 13.18 4.10 -10.29
N PRO A 207 13.72 2.94 -10.71
CA PRO A 207 14.58 2.12 -9.84
C PRO A 207 15.78 2.89 -9.26
N GLU A 208 16.41 3.77 -10.05
CA GLU A 208 17.53 4.62 -9.61
C GLU A 208 17.10 5.65 -8.55
N GLU A 209 15.88 6.18 -8.64
CA GLU A 209 15.32 7.08 -7.62
C GLU A 209 15.11 6.35 -6.30
N MET A 210 14.59 5.13 -6.35
CA MET A 210 14.44 4.30 -5.16
C MET A 210 15.81 3.99 -4.53
N HIS A 211 16.83 3.62 -5.33
CA HIS A 211 18.18 3.43 -4.83
C HIS A 211 18.75 4.70 -4.18
N TYR A 212 18.48 5.86 -4.79
CA TYR A 212 18.86 7.14 -4.20
C TYR A 212 18.19 7.37 -2.85
N ALA A 213 16.87 7.12 -2.73
CA ALA A 213 16.14 7.26 -1.48
C ALA A 213 16.67 6.33 -0.39
N MET A 214 16.95 5.07 -0.71
CA MET A 214 17.54 4.10 0.22
C MET A 214 18.91 4.54 0.74
N LYS A 215 19.72 5.19 -0.09
CA LYS A 215 21.07 5.65 0.26
C LYS A 215 21.08 6.99 0.99
N ASN A 216 20.21 7.91 0.60
CA ASN A 216 20.26 9.32 1.01
C ASN A 216 19.09 9.73 1.93
N GLY A 217 18.06 8.88 2.04
CA GLY A 217 16.82 9.13 2.76
C GLY A 217 15.68 9.58 1.84
N GLY A 218 14.47 9.04 2.10
CA GLY A 218 13.29 9.32 1.26
C GLY A 218 12.89 10.77 1.22
N GLN A 219 13.04 11.53 2.33
CA GLN A 219 12.74 12.96 2.35
C GLN A 219 13.52 13.74 1.29
N LYS A 220 14.81 13.43 1.09
CA LYS A 220 15.61 14.11 0.07
C LYS A 220 15.10 13.85 -1.35
N LEU A 221 14.64 12.62 -1.62
CA LEU A 221 14.02 12.31 -2.91
C LEU A 221 12.70 13.05 -3.09
N LEU A 222 11.85 13.10 -2.07
CA LEU A 222 10.60 13.87 -2.11
C LEU A 222 10.86 15.36 -2.37
N ASP A 223 11.92 15.93 -1.78
CA ASP A 223 12.31 17.32 -2.02
C ASP A 223 12.76 17.54 -3.48
N LEU A 224 13.51 16.60 -4.08
CA LEU A 224 13.87 16.65 -5.50
C LEU A 224 12.65 16.53 -6.41
N LEU A 225 11.71 15.64 -6.10
CA LEU A 225 10.46 15.53 -6.86
C LEU A 225 9.65 16.82 -6.79
N LYS A 226 9.60 17.48 -5.62
CA LYS A 226 8.94 18.79 -5.43
C LYS A 226 9.65 19.89 -6.23
N GLU A 227 10.97 19.96 -6.17
CA GLU A 227 11.79 20.95 -6.90
C GLU A 227 11.61 20.84 -8.41
N LYS A 228 11.54 19.62 -8.95
CA LYS A 228 11.31 19.35 -10.37
C LYS A 228 9.85 19.46 -10.79
N GLY A 229 8.93 19.68 -9.84
CA GLY A 229 7.51 19.80 -10.09
C GLY A 229 6.82 18.48 -10.45
N TYR A 230 7.41 17.34 -10.11
CA TYR A 230 6.82 16.01 -10.33
C TYR A 230 5.95 15.55 -9.16
N TYR A 231 6.16 16.08 -7.97
CA TYR A 231 5.30 15.83 -6.81
C TYR A 231 3.91 16.50 -6.99
N PRO A 232 2.80 15.85 -6.62
CA PRO A 232 2.66 14.53 -5.98
C PRO A 232 2.31 13.40 -6.99
N TYR A 233 2.70 13.51 -8.23
CA TYR A 233 2.24 12.67 -9.33
C TYR A 233 3.04 11.37 -9.46
N SER A 234 2.32 10.29 -9.81
CA SER A 234 2.87 8.96 -10.13
C SER A 234 3.07 8.74 -11.63
N ASP A 235 3.11 9.81 -12.42
CA ASP A 235 3.31 9.72 -13.87
C ASP A 235 4.76 9.35 -14.19
N MET A 236 4.95 8.28 -14.97
CA MET A 236 6.27 7.77 -15.36
C MET A 236 6.74 8.27 -16.74
N ASN A 237 5.96 9.14 -17.39
CA ASN A 237 6.35 9.83 -18.63
C ASN A 237 7.20 11.10 -18.35
N ARG A 238 8.07 11.03 -17.37
CA ARG A 238 8.98 12.08 -16.91
C ARG A 238 10.42 11.58 -16.92
N GLU A 239 11.37 12.48 -16.75
CA GLU A 239 12.77 12.13 -16.50
C GLU A 239 12.97 11.77 -15.02
N SER A 240 13.99 10.93 -14.75
CA SER A 240 14.45 10.69 -13.38
C SER A 240 14.98 11.99 -12.75
N VAL A 241 14.74 12.18 -11.47
CA VAL A 241 15.26 13.36 -10.73
C VAL A 241 16.67 13.12 -10.18
N VAL A 242 17.21 11.94 -10.41
CA VAL A 242 18.59 11.56 -10.02
C VAL A 242 19.37 11.09 -11.24
N GLU A 243 20.72 11.26 -11.19
CA GLU A 243 21.66 10.79 -12.22
C GLU A 243 22.05 9.32 -11.99
#